data_b79401ee276d5353136ef598f0bc2add
#
_entry.id   b79401ee276d5353136ef598f0bc2add
#
_cell.length_a   1.000
_cell.length_b   1.000
_cell.length_c   1.000
_cell.angle_alpha   90.00
_cell.angle_beta   90.00
_cell.angle_gamma   90.00
#
_symmetry.space_group_name_H-M   'P 1'
#
loop_
_entity.id
_entity.type
_entity.pdbx_description
1 polymer ?
#
loop_
_entity_poly.entity_id
_entity_poly.type
_entity_poly.pdbx_seq_one_letter_code
_entity_poly.pdbx_strand_id
1 'polypeptide(L)'
;MSHKLSPLNNPLSTVLLLLLTPLIAWAQNFDDMVAAMDEHSLPLINVEVNIDSVGYLYFQPGNFTLVEYKDATTTTQTYHCQVRQRGKTALFLPKWSFAIKLVDEEGENLNANLLGLRNDNTWILDAMGIDHLRMRNRVCFDIWNEYSHTMWDTKFGNRNGIVGTMVEVFVNRQYAGIYHLSDKINRQLLNLRKAREEDDGTITIKGVLYKGKLGGTSNTLLDYEEDRTDTIEWNTFELQYPDDYTCEQSWQPLMDLIDFNGKTEIDYFKVHYNEWYYMDNLVDYFILLVALGIYDMPYKNTFLSTPDINFEHRYMITPWDMDACLGRDFNGNPRLSTIQLNCLNDYGPFNRMVCYNIDGFKYRVAERWDELKDSTFSPENLQNHINTIAQHYVESGAWHREYELWKDIGEGVEEGEDYDERIIIDEDIYNEVQYVMNWYCRNHSHLTELLERWHEGYVDPEVIGVATITQIYNYLLGIETEYNEKLDLNEDGVINSADITFGYNVILGQ
;
A
#
# COMPACT_ATOMS: atom_id res chain seq x y z
N MET A 1 -4.81 -41.88 8.61
CA MET A 1 -3.57 -41.84 9.40
C MET A 1 -3.37 -40.44 9.88
N SER A 2 -3.59 -40.19 11.16
CA SER A 2 -3.58 -38.87 11.77
C SER A 2 -2.13 -38.41 11.96
N HIS A 3 -1.68 -37.42 11.20
CA HIS A 3 -0.44 -36.71 11.53
C HIS A 3 -0.78 -35.63 12.58
N LYS A 4 -0.44 -35.94 13.84
CA LYS A 4 -0.32 -34.92 14.89
C LYS A 4 0.85 -34.02 14.53
N LEU A 5 0.57 -32.76 14.19
CA LEU A 5 1.56 -31.71 14.20
C LEU A 5 1.95 -31.46 15.66
N SER A 6 3.19 -31.77 16.00
CA SER A 6 3.79 -31.38 17.27
C SER A 6 3.92 -29.85 17.30
N PRO A 7 3.75 -29.19 18.47
CA PRO A 7 4.03 -27.77 18.58
C PRO A 7 5.53 -27.55 18.29
N LEU A 8 5.83 -26.76 17.28
CA LEU A 8 7.16 -26.21 17.06
C LEU A 8 7.47 -25.34 18.27
N ASN A 9 8.33 -25.83 19.14
CA ASN A 9 9.00 -24.99 20.12
C ASN A 9 9.77 -23.92 19.33
N ASN A 10 9.32 -22.70 19.42
CA ASN A 10 9.90 -21.57 18.73
C ASN A 10 11.17 -21.15 19.50
N PRO A 11 12.40 -21.42 19.02
CA PRO A 11 13.62 -21.03 19.72
C PRO A 11 13.81 -19.49 19.76
N LEU A 12 13.02 -18.74 18.97
CA LEU A 12 13.10 -17.27 18.88
C LEU A 12 12.61 -16.54 20.14
N SER A 13 11.69 -17.10 20.93
CA SER A 13 11.29 -16.48 22.20
C SER A 13 12.42 -16.46 23.22
N THR A 14 13.30 -17.45 23.17
CA THR A 14 14.47 -17.52 24.06
C THR A 14 15.61 -16.59 23.61
N VAL A 15 15.73 -16.35 22.30
CA VAL A 15 16.75 -15.46 21.73
C VAL A 15 16.43 -13.99 22.04
N LEU A 16 15.16 -13.57 22.00
CA LEU A 16 14.77 -12.20 22.36
C LEU A 16 15.04 -11.89 23.85
N LEU A 17 14.85 -12.85 24.76
CA LEU A 17 15.17 -12.70 26.17
C LEU A 17 16.68 -12.67 26.44
N LEU A 18 17.49 -13.38 25.66
CA LEU A 18 18.95 -13.42 25.82
C LEU A 18 19.65 -12.22 25.17
N LEU A 19 19.08 -11.63 24.12
CA LEU A 19 19.62 -10.42 23.50
C LEU A 19 19.35 -9.13 24.29
N LEU A 20 18.37 -9.14 25.19
CA LEU A 20 18.07 -7.98 26.05
C LEU A 20 18.94 -7.89 27.31
N THR A 21 19.73 -8.91 27.65
CA THR A 21 20.49 -8.96 28.91
C THR A 21 21.87 -8.28 28.90
N PRO A 22 22.64 -8.13 27.82
CA PRO A 22 23.90 -7.39 27.84
C PRO A 22 23.80 -5.88 27.54
N LEU A 23 22.70 -5.40 26.96
CA LEU A 23 22.49 -4.00 26.55
C LEU A 23 22.01 -3.07 27.69
N ILE A 24 22.02 -3.53 28.93
CA ILE A 24 21.51 -2.82 30.11
C ILE A 24 22.22 -1.46 30.40
N ALA A 25 23.30 -1.12 29.75
CA ALA A 25 24.01 0.13 29.99
C ALA A 25 23.41 1.38 29.34
N TRP A 26 22.50 1.23 28.35
CA TRP A 26 21.88 2.35 27.56
C TRP A 26 20.39 2.18 27.32
N ALA A 27 19.73 1.14 27.81
CA ALA A 27 18.28 1.01 27.70
C ALA A 27 17.61 2.08 28.55
N GLN A 28 17.18 3.17 27.96
CA GLN A 28 16.38 4.18 28.65
C GLN A 28 15.09 3.52 29.13
N ASN A 29 14.85 3.61 30.44
CA ASN A 29 13.60 3.17 31.02
C ASN A 29 12.47 4.09 30.53
N PHE A 30 11.28 3.54 30.33
CA PHE A 30 10.11 4.30 29.91
C PHE A 30 9.86 5.55 30.80
N ASP A 31 9.96 5.42 32.13
CA ASP A 31 9.72 6.53 33.05
C ASP A 31 10.77 7.64 32.93
N ASP A 32 12.03 7.26 32.71
CA ASP A 32 13.11 8.23 32.51
C ASP A 32 12.91 9.02 31.23
N MET A 33 12.44 8.35 30.13
CA MET A 33 12.11 9.03 28.89
C MET A 33 10.88 9.93 29.04
N VAL A 34 9.83 9.47 29.72
CA VAL A 34 8.65 10.32 29.99
C VAL A 34 9.06 11.57 30.80
N ALA A 35 9.95 11.42 31.78
CA ALA A 35 10.43 12.55 32.61
C ALA A 35 11.32 13.53 31.81
N ALA A 36 11.96 13.07 30.75
CA ALA A 36 12.86 13.87 29.91
C ALA A 36 12.16 14.45 28.66
N MET A 37 10.84 14.19 28.43
CA MET A 37 10.13 14.68 27.27
C MET A 37 10.13 16.21 27.20
N ASP A 38 10.31 16.71 25.99
CA ASP A 38 10.27 18.12 25.61
C ASP A 38 9.53 18.33 24.28
N GLU A 39 9.60 19.53 23.74
CA GLU A 39 8.95 19.93 22.49
C GLU A 39 9.47 19.22 21.24
N HIS A 40 10.65 18.61 21.28
CA HIS A 40 11.25 17.86 20.20
C HIS A 40 10.96 16.36 20.27
N SER A 41 10.46 15.88 21.40
CA SER A 41 10.25 14.45 21.64
C SER A 41 9.16 13.87 20.76
N LEU A 42 9.40 12.67 20.21
CA LEU A 42 8.34 11.84 19.64
C LEU A 42 7.39 11.38 20.74
N PRO A 43 6.10 11.17 20.45
CA PRO A 43 5.19 10.53 21.39
C PRO A 43 5.70 9.14 21.77
N LEU A 44 5.51 8.76 23.03
CA LEU A 44 5.94 7.48 23.57
C LEU A 44 4.74 6.55 23.73
N ILE A 45 4.91 5.29 23.36
CA ILE A 45 3.92 4.24 23.59
C ILE A 45 4.56 3.12 24.38
N ASN A 46 3.92 2.70 25.48
CA ASN A 46 4.29 1.48 26.19
C ASN A 46 3.16 0.44 26.04
N VAL A 47 3.51 -0.75 25.56
CA VAL A 47 2.61 -1.90 25.46
C VAL A 47 3.01 -2.91 26.52
N GLU A 48 2.17 -3.10 27.53
CA GLU A 48 2.38 -4.11 28.58
C GLU A 48 1.58 -5.36 28.24
N VAL A 49 2.26 -6.46 28.03
CA VAL A 49 1.66 -7.73 27.61
C VAL A 49 2.54 -8.91 28.03
N ASN A 50 1.98 -10.08 28.26
CA ASN A 50 2.79 -11.29 28.41
C ASN A 50 3.40 -11.64 27.04
N ILE A 51 4.64 -11.21 26.81
CA ILE A 51 5.34 -11.33 25.51
C ILE A 51 5.47 -12.78 25.04
N ASP A 52 5.64 -13.73 25.95
CA ASP A 52 5.77 -15.17 25.64
C ASP A 52 4.48 -15.75 25.04
N SER A 53 3.34 -15.10 25.26
CA SER A 53 2.04 -15.50 24.70
C SER A 53 1.68 -14.76 23.41
N VAL A 54 2.42 -13.70 23.04
CA VAL A 54 2.15 -12.91 21.84
C VAL A 54 2.57 -13.68 20.60
N GLY A 55 1.61 -13.92 19.72
CA GLY A 55 1.83 -14.53 18.41
C GLY A 55 0.96 -13.86 17.35
N TYR A 56 1.00 -14.37 16.15
CA TYR A 56 0.28 -13.77 15.02
C TYR A 56 -1.18 -14.26 14.88
N LEU A 57 -1.54 -15.37 15.52
CA LEU A 57 -2.88 -15.98 15.38
C LEU A 57 -3.92 -15.34 16.30
N TYR A 58 -3.58 -15.14 17.56
CA TYR A 58 -4.54 -14.75 18.59
C TYR A 58 -4.12 -13.48 19.31
N PHE A 59 -5.08 -12.63 19.57
CA PHE A 59 -4.89 -11.48 20.42
C PHE A 59 -4.70 -11.88 21.88
N GLN A 60 -3.79 -11.19 22.57
CA GLN A 60 -3.49 -11.35 24.00
C GLN A 60 -3.87 -10.09 24.74
N PRO A 61 -4.45 -10.19 25.95
CA PRO A 61 -4.80 -9.03 26.76
C PRO A 61 -3.54 -8.29 27.22
N GLY A 62 -3.63 -6.97 27.27
CA GLY A 62 -2.54 -6.10 27.68
C GLY A 62 -3.02 -4.70 28.03
N ASN A 63 -2.07 -3.81 28.30
CA ASN A 63 -2.32 -2.40 28.51
C ASN A 63 -1.54 -1.58 27.49
N PHE A 64 -2.13 -0.49 27.04
CA PHE A 64 -1.56 0.45 26.10
C PHE A 64 -1.48 1.83 26.77
N THR A 65 -0.29 2.37 26.92
CA THR A 65 -0.09 3.70 27.47
C THR A 65 0.54 4.58 26.40
N LEU A 66 -0.11 5.71 26.11
CA LEU A 66 0.36 6.75 25.20
C LEU A 66 0.72 7.99 26.01
N VAL A 67 1.92 8.52 25.78
CA VAL A 67 2.40 9.76 26.37
C VAL A 67 2.82 10.72 25.26
N GLU A 68 2.32 11.95 25.32
CA GLU A 68 2.70 13.02 24.40
C GLU A 68 3.09 14.28 25.17
N TYR A 69 4.06 15.04 24.64
CA TYR A 69 4.38 16.37 25.10
C TYR A 69 3.71 17.40 24.20
N LYS A 70 2.81 18.18 24.78
CA LYS A 70 2.06 19.19 24.05
C LYS A 70 1.73 20.38 24.97
N ASP A 71 1.77 21.60 24.39
CA ASP A 71 1.47 22.83 25.14
C ASP A 71 2.27 22.95 26.45
N ALA A 72 3.57 22.61 26.40
CA ALA A 72 4.51 22.60 27.54
C ALA A 72 4.09 21.66 28.67
N THR A 73 3.30 20.63 28.39
CA THR A 73 2.88 19.63 29.37
C THR A 73 2.96 18.22 28.79
N THR A 74 3.26 17.26 29.65
CA THR A 74 3.18 15.84 29.33
C THR A 74 1.79 15.32 29.67
N THR A 75 1.13 14.70 28.70
CA THR A 75 -0.18 14.07 28.88
C THR A 75 -0.07 12.57 28.72
N THR A 76 -0.80 11.81 29.54
CA THR A 76 -0.81 10.35 29.52
C THR A 76 -2.22 9.82 29.32
N GLN A 77 -2.37 8.88 28.39
CA GLN A 77 -3.61 8.13 28.15
C GLN A 77 -3.33 6.64 28.32
N THR A 78 -4.15 5.93 29.08
CA THR A 78 -3.99 4.49 29.28
C THR A 78 -5.28 3.77 28.93
N TYR A 79 -5.15 2.64 28.24
CA TYR A 79 -6.26 1.82 27.76
C TYR A 79 -5.99 0.33 28.03
N HIS A 80 -7.02 -0.44 28.30
CA HIS A 80 -6.93 -1.87 28.09
C HIS A 80 -6.86 -2.16 26.60
N CYS A 81 -6.10 -3.17 26.23
CA CYS A 81 -5.95 -3.54 24.84
C CYS A 81 -5.81 -5.04 24.63
N GLN A 82 -5.97 -5.43 23.41
CA GLN A 82 -5.60 -6.74 22.91
C GLN A 82 -4.48 -6.56 21.89
N VAL A 83 -3.43 -7.36 22.02
CA VAL A 83 -2.19 -7.25 21.25
C VAL A 83 -1.92 -8.55 20.50
N ARG A 84 -1.53 -8.48 19.26
CA ARG A 84 -0.94 -9.60 18.52
C ARG A 84 0.19 -9.14 17.62
N GLN A 85 1.12 -10.02 17.34
CA GLN A 85 2.12 -9.81 16.32
C GLN A 85 1.46 -9.74 14.94
N ARG A 86 1.98 -8.92 14.04
CA ARG A 86 1.49 -8.80 12.66
C ARG A 86 2.63 -8.79 11.65
N GLY A 87 2.26 -8.98 10.40
CA GLY A 87 3.16 -9.08 9.26
C GLY A 87 3.14 -10.47 8.68
N LYS A 88 4.01 -10.71 7.72
CA LYS A 88 4.29 -12.02 7.14
C LYS A 88 5.80 -12.29 7.22
N THR A 89 6.60 -11.67 6.39
CA THR A 89 8.06 -11.69 6.49
C THR A 89 8.53 -11.03 7.79
N ALA A 90 7.90 -9.92 8.19
CA ALA A 90 8.19 -9.23 9.44
C ALA A 90 7.97 -10.07 10.71
N LEU A 91 7.28 -11.20 10.65
CA LEU A 91 7.15 -12.12 11.79
C LEU A 91 8.49 -12.76 12.20
N PHE A 92 9.43 -12.82 11.29
CA PHE A 92 10.75 -13.43 11.50
C PHE A 92 11.83 -12.40 11.86
N LEU A 93 11.48 -11.11 11.83
CA LEU A 93 12.40 -10.06 12.24
C LEU A 93 12.43 -9.92 13.76
N PRO A 94 13.55 -9.53 14.37
CA PRO A 94 13.65 -9.28 15.81
C PRO A 94 12.83 -8.06 16.25
N LYS A 95 12.60 -7.10 15.36
CA LYS A 95 11.75 -5.92 15.58
C LYS A 95 10.33 -6.21 15.15
N TRP A 96 9.43 -6.47 16.10
CA TRP A 96 8.07 -6.93 15.83
C TRP A 96 7.10 -5.78 15.57
N SER A 97 6.28 -5.91 14.55
CA SER A 97 5.09 -5.08 14.35
C SER A 97 3.90 -5.64 15.12
N PHE A 98 3.03 -4.76 15.64
CA PHE A 98 1.86 -5.16 16.42
C PHE A 98 0.55 -4.65 15.82
N ALA A 99 -0.48 -5.46 15.93
CA ALA A 99 -1.87 -5.03 15.84
C ALA A 99 -2.41 -4.81 17.25
N ILE A 100 -2.96 -3.63 17.48
CA ILE A 100 -3.52 -3.21 18.78
C ILE A 100 -5.03 -3.03 18.60
N LYS A 101 -5.80 -3.57 19.53
CA LYS A 101 -7.23 -3.39 19.62
C LYS A 101 -7.57 -2.84 21.01
N LEU A 102 -8.06 -1.62 21.07
CA LEU A 102 -8.46 -1.00 22.33
C LEU A 102 -9.80 -1.57 22.77
N VAL A 103 -9.89 -1.87 24.06
CA VAL A 103 -11.09 -2.46 24.67
C VAL A 103 -11.40 -1.75 26.01
N ASP A 104 -12.65 -1.82 26.43
CA ASP A 104 -13.07 -1.39 27.78
C ASP A 104 -12.84 -2.48 28.84
N GLU A 105 -13.31 -2.26 30.06
CA GLU A 105 -13.17 -3.20 31.20
C GLU A 105 -13.93 -4.52 30.98
N GLU A 106 -14.98 -4.50 30.16
CA GLU A 106 -15.78 -5.65 29.77
C GLU A 106 -15.16 -6.42 28.59
N GLY A 107 -14.13 -5.87 27.92
CA GLY A 107 -13.46 -6.44 26.76
C GLY A 107 -14.13 -6.07 25.44
N GLU A 108 -15.09 -5.15 25.46
CA GLU A 108 -15.76 -4.64 24.26
C GLU A 108 -14.90 -3.56 23.55
N ASN A 109 -15.14 -3.35 22.27
CA ASN A 109 -14.38 -2.41 21.46
C ASN A 109 -14.49 -0.96 21.97
N LEU A 110 -13.37 -0.35 22.31
CA LEU A 110 -13.27 1.03 22.76
C LEU A 110 -12.65 1.91 21.67
N ASN A 111 -13.43 2.81 21.08
CA ASN A 111 -12.89 3.79 20.14
C ASN A 111 -12.18 4.94 20.87
N ALA A 112 -10.99 5.29 20.41
CA ALA A 112 -10.23 6.42 20.90
C ALA A 112 -9.65 7.25 19.76
N ASN A 113 -9.39 8.52 20.02
CA ASN A 113 -8.61 9.40 19.14
C ASN A 113 -7.19 9.46 19.66
N LEU A 114 -6.27 8.75 19.04
CA LEU A 114 -4.85 8.74 19.40
C LEU A 114 -4.11 9.80 18.57
N LEU A 115 -3.43 10.74 19.21
CA LEU A 115 -2.58 11.76 18.55
C LEU A 115 -3.29 12.54 17.43
N GLY A 116 -4.59 12.81 17.58
CA GLY A 116 -5.38 13.50 16.56
C GLY A 116 -5.81 12.64 15.37
N LEU A 117 -5.47 11.36 15.34
CA LEU A 117 -5.91 10.42 14.31
C LEU A 117 -7.42 10.15 14.44
N ARG A 118 -8.02 9.50 13.46
CA ARG A 118 -9.47 9.21 13.48
C ARG A 118 -9.88 8.42 14.73
N ASN A 119 -11.13 8.54 15.13
CA ASN A 119 -11.68 7.79 16.25
C ASN A 119 -11.94 6.33 15.85
N ASP A 120 -11.09 5.41 16.27
CA ASP A 120 -11.15 3.97 15.99
C ASP A 120 -10.67 3.16 17.20
N ASN A 121 -10.96 1.86 17.20
CA ASN A 121 -10.47 0.94 18.22
C ASN A 121 -9.29 0.07 17.74
N THR A 122 -8.96 0.08 16.44
CA THR A 122 -7.94 -0.79 15.87
C THR A 122 -6.77 0.03 15.31
N TRP A 123 -5.58 -0.25 15.81
CA TRP A 123 -4.36 0.48 15.51
C TRP A 123 -3.24 -0.46 15.08
N ILE A 124 -2.28 0.07 14.37
CA ILE A 124 -1.08 -0.64 13.94
C ILE A 124 0.14 0.08 14.48
N LEU A 125 1.01 -0.67 15.12
CA LEU A 125 2.38 -0.27 15.39
C LEU A 125 3.27 -1.01 14.39
N ASP A 126 3.61 -0.31 13.30
CA ASP A 126 4.48 -0.85 12.27
C ASP A 126 5.94 -0.59 12.64
N ALA A 127 6.70 -1.67 12.78
CA ALA A 127 8.11 -1.62 13.19
C ALA A 127 9.03 -1.12 12.09
N MET A 128 8.60 -1.19 10.81
CA MET A 128 9.40 -0.78 9.65
C MET A 128 10.79 -1.45 9.64
N GLY A 129 10.86 -2.74 10.04
CA GLY A 129 12.11 -3.41 10.41
C GLY A 129 13.15 -3.48 9.29
N ILE A 130 12.73 -3.65 8.03
CA ILE A 130 13.62 -3.70 6.85
C ILE A 130 13.78 -2.35 6.14
N ASP A 131 13.04 -1.34 6.56
CA ASP A 131 13.15 0.00 5.99
C ASP A 131 14.32 0.77 6.62
N HIS A 132 15.37 1.01 5.85
CA HIS A 132 16.57 1.73 6.30
C HIS A 132 16.32 3.22 6.62
N LEU A 133 15.16 3.79 6.24
CA LEU A 133 14.70 5.12 6.64
C LEU A 133 13.71 5.10 7.82
N ARG A 134 13.13 3.94 8.15
CA ARG A 134 12.02 3.83 9.12
C ARG A 134 10.83 4.76 8.82
N MET A 135 10.59 5.09 7.54
CA MET A 135 9.51 6.01 7.15
C MET A 135 8.94 5.83 5.74
N ARG A 136 9.49 4.92 4.89
CA ARG A 136 9.05 4.78 3.48
C ARG A 136 7.55 4.57 3.36
N ASN A 137 7.02 3.62 4.13
CA ASN A 137 5.59 3.34 4.13
C ASN A 137 4.77 4.59 4.48
N ARG A 138 5.18 5.37 5.48
CA ARG A 138 4.52 6.63 5.87
C ARG A 138 4.57 7.67 4.76
N VAL A 139 5.74 7.92 4.19
CA VAL A 139 5.93 8.93 3.12
C VAL A 139 5.10 8.56 1.89
N CYS A 140 5.07 7.28 1.50
CA CYS A 140 4.26 6.83 0.37
C CYS A 140 2.76 7.05 0.60
N PHE A 141 2.26 6.83 1.82
CA PHE A 141 0.86 7.11 2.14
C PHE A 141 0.55 8.61 2.21
N ASP A 142 1.48 9.44 2.67
CA ASP A 142 1.28 10.88 2.65
C ASP A 142 1.15 11.37 1.20
N ILE A 143 2.05 10.95 0.30
CA ILE A 143 1.95 11.25 -1.14
C ILE A 143 0.64 10.71 -1.73
N TRP A 144 0.27 9.45 -1.46
CA TRP A 144 -0.97 8.87 -1.95
C TRP A 144 -2.20 9.67 -1.54
N ASN A 145 -2.28 10.07 -0.28
CA ASN A 145 -3.41 10.82 0.26
C ASN A 145 -3.48 12.28 -0.26
N GLU A 146 -2.42 12.82 -0.85
CA GLU A 146 -2.43 14.15 -1.45
C GLU A 146 -3.23 14.20 -2.75
N TYR A 147 -3.22 13.13 -3.55
CA TYR A 147 -3.79 13.18 -4.91
C TYR A 147 -4.87 12.14 -5.19
N SER A 148 -4.94 11.05 -4.43
CA SER A 148 -5.93 10.00 -4.63
C SER A 148 -6.98 9.99 -3.53
N HIS A 149 -8.24 9.87 -3.94
CA HIS A 149 -9.38 9.91 -3.05
C HIS A 149 -10.29 8.69 -3.25
N THR A 150 -11.18 8.44 -2.28
CA THR A 150 -12.24 7.44 -2.46
C THR A 150 -13.21 7.88 -3.55
N MET A 151 -13.67 6.94 -4.33
CA MET A 151 -14.63 7.16 -5.43
C MET A 151 -16.08 7.35 -4.93
N TRP A 152 -16.26 7.38 -3.62
CA TRP A 152 -17.54 7.64 -2.93
C TRP A 152 -17.29 8.39 -1.64
N ASP A 153 -18.35 8.99 -1.10
CA ASP A 153 -18.25 9.79 0.12
C ASP A 153 -17.92 8.95 1.35
N THR A 154 -16.95 9.42 2.11
CA THR A 154 -16.57 8.85 3.41
C THR A 154 -16.67 9.90 4.52
N LYS A 155 -16.61 9.42 5.78
CA LYS A 155 -16.66 10.31 6.95
C LYS A 155 -15.30 10.99 7.25
N PHE A 156 -14.25 10.61 6.53
CA PHE A 156 -12.86 11.01 6.82
C PHE A 156 -12.22 11.76 5.65
N GLY A 157 -13.01 12.61 4.96
CA GLY A 157 -12.51 13.48 3.90
C GLY A 157 -12.18 12.75 2.59
N ASN A 158 -12.90 11.66 2.30
CA ASN A 158 -12.72 10.84 1.09
C ASN A 158 -11.30 10.28 0.92
N ARG A 159 -10.63 10.02 2.03
CA ARG A 159 -9.27 9.52 2.06
C ARG A 159 -9.21 8.04 1.65
N ASN A 160 -8.34 7.72 0.70
CA ASN A 160 -8.11 6.37 0.18
C ASN A 160 -6.81 5.73 0.68
N GLY A 161 -6.36 6.04 1.88
CA GLY A 161 -5.14 5.50 2.46
C GLY A 161 -5.11 5.66 3.98
N ILE A 162 -4.15 5.01 4.64
CA ILE A 162 -3.94 5.18 6.08
C ILE A 162 -3.27 6.52 6.37
N VAL A 163 -3.44 6.97 7.60
CA VAL A 163 -2.70 8.08 8.20
C VAL A 163 -2.16 7.63 9.54
N GLY A 164 -1.00 8.12 9.90
CA GLY A 164 -0.38 7.80 11.16
C GLY A 164 0.65 8.83 11.58
N THR A 165 1.40 8.52 12.61
CA THR A 165 2.48 9.36 13.12
C THR A 165 3.64 8.50 13.63
N MET A 166 4.83 9.08 13.66
CA MET A 166 6.00 8.41 14.21
C MET A 166 5.98 8.49 15.72
N VAL A 167 6.31 7.37 16.36
CA VAL A 167 6.33 7.21 17.82
C VAL A 167 7.54 6.39 18.23
N GLU A 168 7.94 6.52 19.48
CA GLU A 168 8.88 5.57 20.09
C GLU A 168 8.10 4.57 20.94
N VAL A 169 8.39 3.29 20.78
CA VAL A 169 7.66 2.20 21.42
C VAL A 169 8.51 1.52 22.48
N PHE A 170 7.85 1.19 23.57
CA PHE A 170 8.33 0.32 24.63
C PHE A 170 7.43 -0.91 24.72
N VAL A 171 8.01 -2.05 24.97
CA VAL A 171 7.29 -3.29 25.29
C VAL A 171 7.68 -3.70 26.71
N ASN A 172 6.71 -3.77 27.61
CA ASN A 172 6.96 -4.03 29.04
C ASN A 172 8.03 -3.08 29.62
N ARG A 173 7.95 -1.77 29.24
CA ARG A 173 8.83 -0.68 29.64
C ARG A 173 10.28 -0.78 29.12
N GLN A 174 10.57 -1.72 28.23
CA GLN A 174 11.84 -1.85 27.51
C GLN A 174 11.74 -1.19 26.14
N TYR A 175 12.71 -0.38 25.79
CA TYR A 175 12.74 0.32 24.51
C TYR A 175 12.77 -0.64 23.33
N ALA A 176 11.87 -0.45 22.37
CA ALA A 176 11.72 -1.29 21.17
C ALA A 176 12.00 -0.52 19.87
N GLY A 177 12.20 0.80 19.95
CA GLY A 177 12.61 1.64 18.82
C GLY A 177 11.53 2.55 18.25
N ILE A 178 11.80 3.07 17.05
CA ILE A 178 10.89 3.92 16.28
C ILE A 178 9.84 3.06 15.57
N TYR A 179 8.57 3.48 15.67
CA TYR A 179 7.44 2.83 15.00
C TYR A 179 6.54 3.84 14.31
N HIS A 180 5.82 3.40 13.31
CA HIS A 180 4.72 4.14 12.73
C HIS A 180 3.40 3.68 13.38
N LEU A 181 2.80 4.52 14.22
CA LEU A 181 1.42 4.33 14.68
C LEU A 181 0.48 4.78 13.60
N SER A 182 -0.34 3.87 13.07
CA SER A 182 -1.31 4.20 12.04
C SER A 182 -2.68 3.59 12.29
N ASP A 183 -3.67 4.16 11.62
CA ASP A 183 -4.98 3.53 11.47
C ASP A 183 -4.92 2.35 10.49
N LYS A 184 -6.03 1.69 10.27
CA LYS A 184 -6.14 0.50 9.42
C LYS A 184 -7.12 0.76 8.27
N ILE A 185 -6.83 0.21 7.08
CA ILE A 185 -7.85 0.08 6.03
C ILE A 185 -8.92 -0.88 6.54
N ASN A 186 -10.13 -0.38 6.71
CA ASN A 186 -11.26 -1.15 7.20
C ASN A 186 -12.60 -0.59 6.69
N ARG A 187 -13.66 -1.30 7.01
CA ARG A 187 -15.03 -0.89 6.65
C ARG A 187 -15.38 0.55 7.06
N GLN A 188 -14.90 1.01 8.22
CA GLN A 188 -15.24 2.33 8.74
C GLN A 188 -14.53 3.44 7.96
N LEU A 189 -13.23 3.26 7.66
CA LEU A 189 -12.45 4.21 6.86
C LEU A 189 -13.10 4.40 5.48
N LEU A 190 -13.40 3.30 4.81
CA LEU A 190 -13.95 3.29 3.46
C LEU A 190 -15.49 3.45 3.42
N ASN A 191 -16.16 3.63 4.56
CA ASN A 191 -17.61 3.78 4.68
C ASN A 191 -18.42 2.70 3.96
N LEU A 192 -17.93 1.43 4.00
CA LEU A 192 -18.62 0.32 3.37
C LEU A 192 -19.90 -0.02 4.14
N ARG A 193 -20.96 -0.37 3.40
CA ARG A 193 -22.25 -0.75 3.96
C ARG A 193 -22.15 -2.05 4.77
N LYS A 194 -22.82 -2.09 5.93
CA LYS A 194 -22.84 -3.27 6.78
C LYS A 194 -23.55 -4.43 6.09
N ALA A 195 -22.94 -5.62 6.14
CA ALA A 195 -23.64 -6.87 5.96
C ALA A 195 -24.71 -7.03 7.05
N ARG A 196 -25.75 -7.76 6.78
CA ARG A 196 -26.87 -7.97 7.70
C ARG A 196 -27.30 -9.42 7.66
N GLU A 197 -27.55 -9.98 8.83
CA GLU A 197 -28.31 -11.20 8.99
C GLU A 197 -29.79 -10.80 9.09
N GLU A 198 -30.60 -11.35 8.22
CA GLU A 198 -32.05 -11.14 8.18
C GLU A 198 -32.74 -12.06 9.19
N ASP A 199 -34.03 -11.79 9.51
CA ASP A 199 -34.80 -12.52 10.53
C ASP A 199 -34.95 -14.03 10.21
N ASP A 200 -34.78 -14.42 8.95
CA ASP A 200 -34.84 -15.83 8.50
C ASP A 200 -33.44 -16.51 8.48
N GLY A 201 -32.40 -15.83 8.96
CA GLY A 201 -31.03 -16.33 8.97
C GLY A 201 -30.27 -16.14 7.64
N THR A 202 -30.88 -15.47 6.64
CA THR A 202 -30.21 -15.15 5.38
C THR A 202 -29.20 -14.02 5.60
N ILE A 203 -28.01 -14.17 5.03
CA ILE A 203 -26.97 -13.12 5.08
C ILE A 203 -27.07 -12.25 3.85
N THR A 204 -27.30 -10.95 4.03
CA THR A 204 -27.24 -9.97 2.97
C THR A 204 -25.86 -9.28 2.98
N ILE A 205 -25.01 -9.63 2.02
CA ILE A 205 -23.74 -8.97 1.80
C ILE A 205 -23.99 -7.65 1.06
N LYS A 206 -23.29 -6.58 1.50
CA LYS A 206 -23.38 -5.24 0.91
C LYS A 206 -22.00 -4.71 0.54
N GLY A 207 -21.29 -4.05 1.46
CA GLY A 207 -19.91 -3.66 1.23
C GLY A 207 -18.99 -4.86 1.31
N VAL A 208 -17.91 -4.83 0.51
CA VAL A 208 -16.85 -5.85 0.54
C VAL A 208 -15.47 -5.22 0.53
N LEU A 209 -14.54 -5.90 1.20
CA LEU A 209 -13.12 -5.51 1.26
C LEU A 209 -12.27 -6.77 1.21
N TYR A 210 -11.49 -6.91 0.15
CA TYR A 210 -10.56 -8.02 -0.03
C TYR A 210 -9.13 -7.50 0.00
N LYS A 211 -8.21 -8.30 0.54
CA LYS A 211 -6.77 -8.00 0.55
C LYS A 211 -6.00 -9.08 -0.20
N GLY A 212 -5.19 -8.70 -1.17
CA GLY A 212 -4.19 -9.59 -1.77
C GLY A 212 -3.13 -9.98 -0.74
N LYS A 213 -2.88 -11.28 -0.55
CA LYS A 213 -2.07 -11.81 0.55
C LYS A 213 -0.76 -12.42 0.11
N LEU A 214 -0.70 -13.07 -1.03
CA LEU A 214 0.48 -13.75 -1.54
C LEU A 214 1.10 -12.99 -2.70
N GLY A 215 2.43 -12.89 -2.71
CA GLY A 215 3.18 -12.33 -3.83
C GLY A 215 3.37 -13.33 -4.97
N GLY A 216 3.93 -12.85 -6.08
CA GLY A 216 4.16 -13.61 -7.30
C GLY A 216 2.94 -13.65 -8.21
N THR A 217 2.99 -14.51 -9.23
CA THR A 217 1.97 -14.61 -10.27
C THR A 217 0.65 -15.25 -9.82
N SER A 218 0.59 -15.77 -8.60
CA SER A 218 -0.60 -16.46 -8.08
C SER A 218 -1.76 -15.53 -7.72
N ASN A 219 -1.54 -14.21 -7.65
CA ASN A 219 -2.59 -13.23 -7.37
C ASN A 219 -2.66 -12.17 -8.48
N THR A 220 -2.93 -12.61 -9.70
CA THR A 220 -2.96 -11.75 -10.88
C THR A 220 -4.33 -11.14 -11.17
N LEU A 221 -5.38 -11.53 -10.45
CA LEU A 221 -6.79 -11.24 -10.78
C LEU A 221 -7.22 -11.74 -12.17
N LEU A 222 -6.55 -12.77 -12.73
CA LEU A 222 -6.83 -13.31 -14.05
C LEU A 222 -7.43 -14.70 -14.03
N ASP A 223 -7.17 -15.44 -12.96
CA ASP A 223 -7.63 -16.82 -12.80
C ASP A 223 -7.71 -17.18 -11.31
N TYR A 224 -8.44 -18.22 -10.98
CA TYR A 224 -8.55 -18.79 -9.63
C TYR A 224 -8.78 -20.28 -9.67
N GLU A 225 -8.38 -20.95 -8.60
CA GLU A 225 -8.70 -22.37 -8.37
C GLU A 225 -10.05 -22.47 -7.65
N GLU A 226 -10.91 -23.41 -8.07
CA GLU A 226 -12.12 -23.74 -7.34
C GLU A 226 -11.73 -24.41 -6.03
N ASP A 227 -11.91 -23.70 -4.92
CA ASP A 227 -11.56 -24.12 -3.58
C ASP A 227 -12.68 -23.72 -2.59
N ARG A 228 -12.47 -24.05 -1.33
CA ARG A 228 -13.43 -23.77 -0.24
C ARG A 228 -13.60 -22.28 -0.02
N THR A 229 -14.86 -21.84 0.04
CA THR A 229 -15.26 -20.44 0.27
C THR A 229 -15.77 -20.19 1.70
N ASP A 230 -15.71 -21.20 2.58
CA ASP A 230 -16.11 -21.11 3.99
C ASP A 230 -14.96 -20.70 4.93
N THR A 231 -13.91 -20.08 4.38
CA THR A 231 -12.72 -19.62 5.10
C THR A 231 -12.50 -18.14 4.91
N ILE A 232 -11.75 -17.53 5.84
CA ILE A 232 -11.34 -16.12 5.78
C ILE A 232 -10.34 -15.85 4.63
N GLU A 233 -9.69 -16.89 4.13
CA GLU A 233 -8.74 -16.84 3.04
C GLU A 233 -9.24 -17.70 1.88
N TRP A 234 -9.21 -17.16 0.67
CA TRP A 234 -9.56 -17.85 -0.56
C TRP A 234 -8.68 -17.36 -1.71
N ASN A 235 -8.14 -18.28 -2.49
CA ASN A 235 -7.37 -18.01 -3.71
C ASN A 235 -6.35 -16.87 -3.57
N THR A 236 -5.54 -16.89 -2.51
CA THR A 236 -4.51 -15.87 -2.22
C THR A 236 -5.05 -14.51 -1.75
N PHE A 237 -6.33 -14.38 -1.57
CA PHE A 237 -6.98 -13.24 -0.94
C PHE A 237 -7.39 -13.51 0.51
N GLU A 238 -7.50 -12.45 1.28
CA GLU A 238 -8.06 -12.44 2.64
C GLU A 238 -9.30 -11.54 2.66
N LEU A 239 -10.41 -12.07 3.16
CA LEU A 239 -11.63 -11.32 3.38
C LEU A 239 -11.46 -10.41 4.59
N GLN A 240 -11.34 -9.11 4.37
CA GLN A 240 -11.20 -8.11 5.43
C GLN A 240 -12.56 -7.56 5.88
N TYR A 241 -13.58 -7.68 5.02
CA TYR A 241 -14.96 -7.37 5.32
C TYR A 241 -15.89 -8.00 4.26
N PRO A 242 -16.99 -8.62 4.66
CA PRO A 242 -17.44 -8.91 6.02
C PRO A 242 -16.79 -10.19 6.60
N ASP A 243 -15.84 -10.02 7.50
CA ASP A 243 -15.03 -11.09 8.09
C ASP A 243 -15.81 -12.02 9.03
N ASP A 244 -16.96 -11.56 9.54
CA ASP A 244 -17.89 -12.36 10.34
C ASP A 244 -18.71 -13.36 9.48
N TYR A 245 -18.75 -13.20 8.16
CA TYR A 245 -19.60 -13.98 7.24
C TYR A 245 -18.77 -14.60 6.11
N THR A 246 -17.98 -15.61 6.45
CA THR A 246 -17.17 -16.35 5.47
C THR A 246 -18.02 -17.40 4.76
N CYS A 247 -18.54 -17.09 3.60
CA CYS A 247 -19.38 -17.93 2.78
C CYS A 247 -19.19 -17.60 1.29
N GLU A 248 -19.75 -18.45 0.42
CA GLU A 248 -19.68 -18.25 -1.03
C GLU A 248 -20.17 -16.86 -1.45
N GLN A 249 -21.26 -16.37 -0.86
CA GLN A 249 -21.81 -15.04 -1.17
C GLN A 249 -20.84 -13.90 -0.85
N SER A 250 -19.92 -14.09 0.08
CA SER A 250 -18.88 -13.09 0.41
C SER A 250 -17.75 -13.08 -0.61
N TRP A 251 -17.50 -14.19 -1.31
CA TRP A 251 -16.44 -14.33 -2.30
C TRP A 251 -16.94 -14.17 -3.74
N GLN A 252 -18.23 -14.39 -4.00
CA GLN A 252 -18.80 -14.30 -5.35
C GLN A 252 -18.46 -12.98 -6.06
N PRO A 253 -18.53 -11.80 -5.41
CA PRO A 253 -18.18 -10.55 -6.10
C PRO A 253 -16.71 -10.49 -6.56
N LEU A 254 -15.79 -11.12 -5.83
CA LEU A 254 -14.38 -11.22 -6.26
C LEU A 254 -14.20 -12.25 -7.37
N MET A 255 -14.92 -13.36 -7.34
CA MET A 255 -14.92 -14.35 -8.43
C MET A 255 -15.39 -13.72 -9.73
N ASP A 256 -16.49 -12.97 -9.68
CA ASP A 256 -17.04 -12.27 -10.83
C ASP A 256 -16.04 -11.26 -11.41
N LEU A 257 -15.32 -10.54 -10.55
CA LEU A 257 -14.26 -9.61 -10.97
C LEU A 257 -13.10 -10.33 -11.66
N ILE A 258 -12.64 -11.46 -11.11
CA ILE A 258 -11.55 -12.25 -11.69
C ILE A 258 -12.02 -12.84 -13.05
N ASP A 259 -13.25 -13.34 -13.13
CA ASP A 259 -13.83 -13.84 -14.37
C ASP A 259 -13.94 -12.74 -15.43
N PHE A 260 -14.33 -11.53 -15.02
CA PHE A 260 -14.35 -10.39 -15.93
C PHE A 260 -12.93 -10.06 -16.46
N ASN A 261 -11.91 -10.06 -15.59
CA ASN A 261 -10.54 -9.78 -16.02
C ASN A 261 -9.93 -10.86 -16.91
N GLY A 262 -10.10 -12.13 -16.54
CA GLY A 262 -9.37 -13.24 -17.13
C GLY A 262 -10.11 -13.95 -18.27
N LYS A 263 -11.45 -14.06 -18.16
CA LYS A 263 -12.25 -14.94 -19.03
C LYS A 263 -13.03 -14.20 -20.13
N THR A 264 -13.23 -12.88 -20.02
CA THR A 264 -13.96 -12.13 -21.05
C THR A 264 -13.12 -11.88 -22.28
N GLU A 265 -13.77 -11.87 -23.45
CA GLU A 265 -13.12 -11.43 -24.69
C GLU A 265 -12.75 -9.95 -24.61
N ILE A 266 -11.67 -9.57 -25.30
CA ILE A 266 -11.14 -8.20 -25.22
C ILE A 266 -12.15 -7.13 -25.64
N ASP A 267 -12.96 -7.40 -26.64
CA ASP A 267 -13.95 -6.43 -27.12
C ASP A 267 -15.10 -6.23 -26.11
N TYR A 268 -15.47 -7.27 -25.36
CA TYR A 268 -16.40 -7.14 -24.27
C TYR A 268 -15.78 -6.34 -23.12
N PHE A 269 -14.52 -6.61 -22.77
CA PHE A 269 -13.81 -5.88 -21.72
C PHE A 269 -13.72 -4.38 -22.04
N LYS A 270 -13.36 -4.00 -23.27
CA LYS A 270 -13.28 -2.60 -23.72
C LYS A 270 -14.56 -1.79 -23.48
N VAL A 271 -15.72 -2.43 -23.66
CA VAL A 271 -17.02 -1.77 -23.52
C VAL A 271 -17.49 -1.70 -22.07
N HIS A 272 -17.13 -2.71 -21.26
CA HIS A 272 -17.72 -2.91 -19.92
C HIS A 272 -16.75 -2.67 -18.75
N TYR A 273 -15.47 -2.34 -18.99
CA TYR A 273 -14.49 -2.13 -17.90
C TYR A 273 -14.95 -1.09 -16.88
N ASN A 274 -15.68 -0.05 -17.32
CA ASN A 274 -16.20 1.03 -16.48
C ASN A 274 -17.39 0.62 -15.60
N GLU A 275 -17.91 -0.58 -15.76
CA GLU A 275 -18.86 -1.21 -14.84
C GLU A 275 -18.15 -1.91 -13.67
N TRP A 276 -16.83 -2.15 -13.80
CA TRP A 276 -16.00 -2.88 -12.84
C TRP A 276 -14.92 -2.04 -12.16
N TYR A 277 -14.50 -0.95 -12.79
CA TYR A 277 -13.41 -0.12 -12.31
C TYR A 277 -13.70 1.37 -12.46
N TYR A 278 -13.09 2.14 -11.56
CA TYR A 278 -12.99 3.59 -11.68
C TYR A 278 -11.69 3.93 -12.42
N MET A 279 -11.78 4.52 -13.60
CA MET A 279 -10.61 4.87 -14.42
C MET A 279 -9.62 5.75 -13.66
N ASP A 280 -10.09 6.80 -12.99
CA ASP A 280 -9.23 7.71 -12.25
C ASP A 280 -8.43 6.99 -11.15
N ASN A 281 -9.07 6.04 -10.45
CA ASN A 281 -8.38 5.25 -9.44
C ASN A 281 -7.34 4.29 -10.05
N LEU A 282 -7.62 3.71 -11.22
CA LEU A 282 -6.63 2.88 -11.93
C LEU A 282 -5.42 3.71 -12.37
N VAL A 283 -5.65 4.92 -12.89
CA VAL A 283 -4.61 5.86 -13.31
C VAL A 283 -3.76 6.29 -12.11
N ASP A 284 -4.39 6.75 -11.03
CA ASP A 284 -3.70 7.16 -9.82
C ASP A 284 -2.86 6.03 -9.22
N TYR A 285 -3.43 4.81 -9.16
CA TYR A 285 -2.72 3.65 -8.63
C TYR A 285 -1.53 3.23 -9.52
N PHE A 286 -1.69 3.27 -10.84
CA PHE A 286 -0.60 3.01 -11.76
C PHE A 286 0.57 4.00 -11.57
N ILE A 287 0.25 5.29 -11.47
CA ILE A 287 1.26 6.35 -11.23
C ILE A 287 1.98 6.11 -9.90
N LEU A 288 1.25 5.79 -8.83
CA LEU A 288 1.85 5.48 -7.53
C LEU A 288 2.95 4.42 -7.67
N LEU A 289 2.61 3.29 -8.32
CA LEU A 289 3.52 2.16 -8.45
C LEU A 289 4.78 2.51 -9.23
N VAL A 290 4.62 3.20 -10.38
CA VAL A 290 5.76 3.50 -11.25
C VAL A 290 6.59 4.69 -10.77
N ALA A 291 5.97 5.69 -10.15
CA ALA A 291 6.67 6.87 -9.65
C ALA A 291 7.54 6.55 -8.43
N LEU A 292 7.01 5.79 -7.48
CA LEU A 292 7.72 5.43 -6.25
C LEU A 292 8.50 4.10 -6.37
N GLY A 293 8.33 3.38 -7.49
CA GLY A 293 9.01 2.10 -7.72
C GLY A 293 8.64 1.04 -6.70
N ILE A 294 7.34 0.82 -6.49
CA ILE A 294 6.84 -0.13 -5.50
C ILE A 294 6.88 -1.53 -6.10
N TYR A 295 7.68 -2.43 -5.52
CA TYR A 295 7.97 -3.75 -6.09
C TYR A 295 7.12 -4.89 -5.55
N ASP A 296 6.47 -4.69 -4.40
CA ASP A 296 5.69 -5.73 -3.72
C ASP A 296 4.19 -5.66 -4.03
N MET A 297 3.83 -4.82 -4.97
CA MET A 297 2.48 -4.59 -5.48
C MET A 297 2.48 -4.81 -6.99
N PRO A 298 1.33 -5.08 -7.60
CA PRO A 298 -0.02 -5.20 -7.05
C PRO A 298 -0.41 -6.60 -6.56
N TYR A 299 0.43 -7.61 -6.72
CA TYR A 299 0.10 -9.03 -6.46
C TYR A 299 -0.25 -9.32 -5.00
N LYS A 300 0.30 -8.56 -4.08
CA LYS A 300 -0.10 -8.51 -2.66
C LYS A 300 -0.15 -7.05 -2.22
N ASN A 301 -0.47 -6.79 -0.95
CA ASN A 301 -0.46 -5.44 -0.41
C ASN A 301 -1.43 -4.47 -1.14
N THR A 302 -2.51 -5.02 -1.67
CA THR A 302 -3.55 -4.28 -2.40
C THR A 302 -4.90 -4.65 -1.82
N PHE A 303 -5.69 -3.63 -1.51
CA PHE A 303 -7.09 -3.82 -1.16
C PHE A 303 -7.99 -3.53 -2.36
N LEU A 304 -9.02 -4.35 -2.51
CA LEU A 304 -10.11 -4.17 -3.44
C LEU A 304 -11.40 -3.98 -2.66
N SER A 305 -12.12 -2.91 -2.93
CA SER A 305 -13.34 -2.59 -2.18
C SER A 305 -14.45 -2.04 -3.06
N THR A 306 -15.70 -2.34 -2.69
CA THR A 306 -16.89 -1.66 -3.19
C THR A 306 -17.83 -1.33 -2.05
N PRO A 307 -18.50 -0.16 -2.07
CA PRO A 307 -19.29 0.31 -0.93
C PRO A 307 -20.58 -0.47 -0.71
N ASP A 308 -21.21 -0.94 -1.78
CA ASP A 308 -22.44 -1.75 -1.73
C ASP A 308 -22.65 -2.49 -3.06
N ILE A 309 -22.39 -3.77 -3.10
CA ILE A 309 -22.49 -4.63 -4.31
C ILE A 309 -23.87 -4.67 -4.95
N ASN A 310 -24.92 -4.24 -4.25
CA ASN A 310 -26.29 -4.23 -4.77
C ASN A 310 -26.56 -2.98 -5.64
N PHE A 311 -25.70 -1.96 -5.57
CA PHE A 311 -25.87 -0.70 -6.26
C PHE A 311 -24.65 -0.27 -7.05
N GLU A 312 -23.46 -0.76 -6.66
CA GLU A 312 -22.19 -0.39 -7.26
C GLU A 312 -21.33 -1.64 -7.43
N HIS A 313 -20.96 -1.96 -8.66
CA HIS A 313 -20.13 -3.12 -8.97
C HIS A 313 -18.66 -2.76 -9.16
N ARG A 314 -18.34 -1.45 -9.27
CA ARG A 314 -16.96 -0.99 -9.48
C ARG A 314 -16.13 -1.15 -8.23
N TYR A 315 -14.92 -1.61 -8.46
CA TYR A 315 -13.91 -1.75 -7.43
C TYR A 315 -12.97 -0.55 -7.40
N MET A 316 -12.67 -0.12 -6.20
CA MET A 316 -11.59 0.81 -5.91
C MET A 316 -10.40 0.04 -5.36
N ILE A 317 -9.22 0.41 -5.84
CA ILE A 317 -7.94 -0.10 -5.36
C ILE A 317 -7.41 0.84 -4.28
N THR A 318 -6.97 0.27 -3.16
CA THR A 318 -6.27 0.99 -2.08
C THR A 318 -4.92 0.31 -1.82
N PRO A 319 -3.80 1.04 -1.83
CA PRO A 319 -2.47 0.49 -1.57
C PRO A 319 -2.29 0.11 -0.09
N TRP A 320 -1.31 -0.77 0.15
CA TRP A 320 -0.91 -1.20 1.48
C TRP A 320 0.55 -1.62 1.49
N ASP A 321 1.28 -1.37 2.61
CA ASP A 321 2.62 -1.91 2.87
C ASP A 321 3.62 -1.55 1.76
N MET A 322 3.89 -0.26 1.63
CA MET A 322 4.70 0.33 0.57
C MET A 322 6.17 0.55 1.00
N ASP A 323 6.73 -0.32 1.83
CA ASP A 323 8.11 -0.22 2.31
C ASP A 323 9.16 -0.66 1.27
N ALA A 324 8.77 -1.56 0.35
CA ALA A 324 9.59 -2.02 -0.77
C ALA A 324 9.52 -1.04 -1.95
N CYS A 325 10.09 0.14 -1.80
CA CYS A 325 10.01 1.24 -2.76
C CYS A 325 11.25 2.14 -2.72
N LEU A 326 11.24 3.20 -3.53
CA LEU A 326 12.25 4.26 -3.52
C LEU A 326 13.67 3.69 -3.56
N GLY A 327 13.89 2.74 -4.48
CA GLY A 327 15.19 2.15 -4.74
C GLY A 327 15.58 0.97 -3.85
N ARG A 328 14.66 0.44 -3.05
CA ARG A 328 14.88 -0.80 -2.28
C ARG A 328 13.81 -1.84 -2.58
N ASP A 329 14.20 -3.13 -2.53
CA ASP A 329 13.28 -4.25 -2.65
C ASP A 329 12.69 -4.67 -1.28
N PHE A 330 11.83 -5.69 -1.29
CA PHE A 330 11.16 -6.23 -0.10
C PHE A 330 12.10 -6.92 0.91
N ASN A 331 13.40 -7.04 0.59
CA ASN A 331 14.44 -7.48 1.50
C ASN A 331 15.35 -6.33 1.97
N GLY A 332 15.03 -5.08 1.60
CA GLY A 332 15.87 -3.92 1.88
C GLY A 332 17.09 -3.79 0.97
N ASN A 333 17.27 -4.69 -0.03
CA ASN A 333 18.41 -4.63 -0.92
C ASN A 333 18.31 -3.45 -1.88
N PRO A 334 19.46 -2.82 -2.24
CA PRO A 334 19.49 -1.74 -3.20
C PRO A 334 18.99 -2.17 -4.59
N ARG A 335 18.12 -1.37 -5.18
CA ARG A 335 17.69 -1.46 -6.58
C ARG A 335 18.10 -0.23 -7.35
N LEU A 336 19.05 -0.38 -8.22
CA LEU A 336 19.60 0.74 -9.00
C LEU A 336 18.83 1.00 -10.29
N SER A 337 18.05 0.03 -10.76
CA SER A 337 17.23 0.18 -11.98
C SER A 337 16.04 1.10 -11.74
N THR A 338 15.74 1.89 -12.76
CA THR A 338 14.48 2.63 -12.84
C THR A 338 13.32 1.69 -13.20
N ILE A 339 12.10 2.16 -12.97
CA ILE A 339 10.89 1.36 -13.25
C ILE A 339 10.67 1.19 -14.76
N GLN A 340 9.98 0.11 -15.13
CA GLN A 340 9.53 -0.14 -16.49
C GLN A 340 8.00 -0.09 -16.55
N LEU A 341 7.43 0.54 -17.57
CA LEU A 341 5.97 0.70 -17.69
C LEU A 341 5.21 -0.62 -17.96
N ASN A 342 5.92 -1.68 -18.33
CA ASN A 342 5.35 -3.01 -18.52
C ASN A 342 5.32 -3.86 -17.25
N CYS A 343 5.66 -3.29 -16.10
CA CYS A 343 5.73 -4.03 -14.83
C CYS A 343 4.37 -4.60 -14.38
N LEU A 344 3.26 -4.10 -14.92
CA LEU A 344 1.90 -4.53 -14.59
C LEU A 344 1.21 -5.33 -15.71
N ASN A 345 1.94 -5.71 -16.77
CA ASN A 345 1.34 -6.40 -17.91
C ASN A 345 0.73 -7.77 -17.59
N ASP A 346 1.12 -8.38 -16.46
CA ASP A 346 0.63 -9.69 -16.02
C ASP A 346 -0.45 -9.59 -14.92
N TYR A 347 -0.94 -8.38 -14.63
CA TYR A 347 -1.93 -8.16 -13.58
C TYR A 347 -3.22 -7.54 -14.14
N GLY A 348 -4.35 -8.21 -13.91
CA GLY A 348 -5.65 -7.63 -14.28
C GLY A 348 -6.06 -6.50 -13.30
N PRO A 349 -6.59 -5.38 -13.80
CA PRO A 349 -6.95 -5.08 -15.19
C PRO A 349 -5.82 -4.51 -16.07
N PHE A 350 -4.65 -4.17 -15.47
CA PHE A 350 -3.60 -3.40 -16.15
C PHE A 350 -3.01 -4.10 -17.36
N ASN A 351 -2.99 -5.44 -17.39
CA ASN A 351 -2.58 -6.21 -18.56
C ASN A 351 -3.38 -5.83 -19.82
N ARG A 352 -4.68 -5.52 -19.67
CA ARG A 352 -5.56 -5.10 -20.76
C ARG A 352 -5.53 -3.60 -20.98
N MET A 353 -5.58 -2.80 -19.90
CA MET A 353 -5.53 -1.34 -19.97
C MET A 353 -4.28 -0.84 -20.68
N VAL A 354 -3.11 -1.38 -20.35
CA VAL A 354 -1.84 -0.97 -20.94
C VAL A 354 -1.65 -1.58 -22.33
N CYS A 355 -1.87 -2.91 -22.52
CA CYS A 355 -1.58 -3.57 -23.79
C CYS A 355 -2.49 -3.10 -24.93
N TYR A 356 -3.77 -2.83 -24.63
CA TYR A 356 -4.77 -2.44 -25.65
C TYR A 356 -5.13 -0.95 -25.58
N ASN A 357 -4.46 -0.17 -24.72
CA ASN A 357 -4.72 1.25 -24.52
C ASN A 357 -6.21 1.59 -24.38
N ILE A 358 -6.93 0.81 -23.55
CA ILE A 358 -8.38 0.89 -23.42
C ILE A 358 -8.79 2.27 -22.92
N ASP A 359 -9.71 2.90 -23.61
CA ASP A 359 -10.21 4.26 -23.34
C ASP A 359 -9.08 5.29 -23.14
N GLY A 360 -8.00 5.14 -23.92
CA GLY A 360 -6.85 6.02 -23.86
C GLY A 360 -6.09 5.96 -22.52
N PHE A 361 -6.06 4.80 -21.86
CA PHE A 361 -5.43 4.64 -20.55
C PHE A 361 -4.02 5.22 -20.49
N LYS A 362 -3.19 4.96 -21.50
CA LYS A 362 -1.82 5.49 -21.57
C LYS A 362 -1.79 7.03 -21.58
N TYR A 363 -2.66 7.63 -22.38
CA TYR A 363 -2.79 9.07 -22.43
C TYR A 363 -3.26 9.65 -21.09
N ARG A 364 -4.28 9.05 -20.48
CA ARG A 364 -4.77 9.49 -19.15
C ARG A 364 -3.70 9.41 -18.08
N VAL A 365 -2.85 8.37 -18.12
CA VAL A 365 -1.69 8.26 -17.21
C VAL A 365 -0.69 9.37 -17.49
N ALA A 366 -0.39 9.67 -18.76
CA ALA A 366 0.54 10.72 -19.14
C ALA A 366 0.01 12.12 -18.76
N GLU A 367 -1.24 12.43 -19.05
CA GLU A 367 -1.90 13.68 -18.61
C GLU A 367 -1.86 13.83 -17.09
N ARG A 368 -2.25 12.78 -16.37
CA ARG A 368 -2.26 12.82 -14.91
C ARG A 368 -0.86 12.97 -14.33
N TRP A 369 0.16 12.36 -14.96
CA TRP A 369 1.55 12.59 -14.60
C TRP A 369 1.97 14.04 -14.81
N ASP A 370 1.59 14.66 -15.93
CA ASP A 370 1.87 16.07 -16.21
C ASP A 370 1.27 17.03 -15.18
N GLU A 371 0.09 16.70 -14.63
CA GLU A 371 -0.51 17.45 -13.53
C GLU A 371 0.26 17.32 -12.22
N LEU A 372 0.89 16.17 -11.97
CA LEU A 372 1.41 15.78 -10.66
C LEU A 372 2.95 15.85 -10.56
N LYS A 373 3.68 15.72 -11.67
CA LYS A 373 5.15 15.58 -11.69
C LYS A 373 5.89 16.75 -11.06
N ASP A 374 5.38 17.97 -11.22
CA ASP A 374 5.98 19.21 -10.71
C ASP A 374 5.35 19.68 -9.39
N SER A 375 4.46 18.89 -8.81
CA SER A 375 3.76 19.14 -7.55
C SER A 375 3.92 17.97 -6.58
N THR A 376 2.91 17.12 -6.45
CA THR A 376 2.91 15.97 -5.51
C THR A 376 4.09 15.02 -5.73
N PHE A 377 4.46 14.74 -6.97
CA PHE A 377 5.61 13.88 -7.31
C PHE A 377 6.90 14.66 -7.61
N SER A 378 6.94 15.97 -7.37
CA SER A 378 8.20 16.69 -7.57
C SER A 378 9.28 16.14 -6.62
N PRO A 379 10.56 16.08 -7.04
CA PRO A 379 11.65 15.71 -6.15
C PRO A 379 11.73 16.56 -4.88
N GLU A 380 11.37 17.85 -4.99
CA GLU A 380 11.33 18.77 -3.85
C GLU A 380 10.25 18.36 -2.84
N ASN A 381 9.04 18.00 -3.28
CA ASN A 381 7.97 17.57 -2.38
C ASN A 381 8.34 16.27 -1.64
N LEU A 382 8.84 15.26 -2.35
CA LEU A 382 9.32 14.03 -1.72
C LEU A 382 10.42 14.30 -0.70
N GLN A 383 11.39 15.15 -1.06
CA GLN A 383 12.49 15.53 -0.16
C GLN A 383 11.98 16.23 1.10
N ASN A 384 10.98 17.10 0.96
CA ASN A 384 10.35 17.80 2.09
C ASN A 384 9.67 16.82 3.05
N HIS A 385 8.90 15.84 2.54
CA HIS A 385 8.30 14.79 3.37
C HIS A 385 9.36 14.02 4.15
N ILE A 386 10.39 13.53 3.45
CA ILE A 386 11.48 12.76 4.06
C ILE A 386 12.25 13.60 5.09
N ASN A 387 12.66 14.82 4.71
CA ASN A 387 13.45 15.68 5.58
C ASN A 387 12.71 16.08 6.83
N THR A 388 11.40 16.34 6.75
CA THR A 388 10.58 16.70 7.92
C THR A 388 10.60 15.58 8.97
N ILE A 389 10.48 14.33 8.56
CA ILE A 389 10.50 13.18 9.46
C ILE A 389 11.94 12.92 9.94
N ALA A 390 12.93 12.94 9.04
CA ALA A 390 14.33 12.70 9.36
C ALA A 390 14.86 13.74 10.38
N GLN A 391 14.53 15.02 10.16
CA GLN A 391 14.90 16.08 11.11
C GLN A 391 14.30 15.84 12.49
N HIS A 392 13.01 15.47 12.55
CA HIS A 392 12.37 15.16 13.82
C HIS A 392 13.00 13.95 14.53
N TYR A 393 13.41 12.91 13.79
CA TYR A 393 14.15 11.79 14.36
C TYR A 393 15.51 12.19 14.95
N VAL A 394 16.22 13.10 14.27
CA VAL A 394 17.53 13.59 14.73
C VAL A 394 17.36 14.52 15.92
N GLU A 395 16.45 15.50 15.87
CA GLU A 395 16.23 16.48 16.93
C GLU A 395 15.71 15.85 18.22
N SER A 396 14.83 14.85 18.11
CA SER A 396 14.36 14.07 19.28
C SER A 396 15.41 13.09 19.83
N GLY A 397 16.49 12.85 19.08
CA GLY A 397 17.46 11.80 19.39
C GLY A 397 16.95 10.37 19.14
N ALA A 398 15.73 10.20 18.58
CA ALA A 398 15.14 8.90 18.33
C ALA A 398 15.95 8.07 17.35
N TRP A 399 16.53 8.70 16.30
CA TRP A 399 17.39 8.00 15.35
C TRP A 399 18.62 7.38 16.00
N HIS A 400 19.29 8.13 16.85
CA HIS A 400 20.46 7.63 17.57
C HIS A 400 20.08 6.45 18.48
N ARG A 401 18.94 6.53 19.18
CA ARG A 401 18.44 5.42 20.03
C ARG A 401 18.07 4.18 19.21
N GLU A 402 17.45 4.37 18.03
CA GLU A 402 17.14 3.29 17.10
C GLU A 402 18.42 2.62 16.57
N TYR A 403 19.43 3.41 16.17
CA TYR A 403 20.72 2.91 15.71
C TYR A 403 21.42 2.11 16.82
N GLU A 404 21.57 2.68 18.01
CA GLU A 404 22.21 2.03 19.14
C GLU A 404 21.52 0.72 19.56
N LEU A 405 20.20 0.65 19.41
CA LEU A 405 19.43 -0.55 19.73
C LEU A 405 19.73 -1.72 18.76
N TRP A 406 19.99 -1.44 17.49
CA TRP A 406 20.05 -2.48 16.47
C TRP A 406 21.43 -2.66 15.81
N LYS A 407 22.40 -1.76 16.02
CA LYS A 407 23.71 -1.79 15.35
C LYS A 407 24.52 -3.07 15.60
N ASP A 408 24.41 -3.64 16.79
CA ASP A 408 25.19 -4.79 17.24
C ASP A 408 24.36 -6.10 17.20
N ILE A 409 23.22 -6.09 16.48
CA ILE A 409 22.44 -7.33 16.31
C ILE A 409 23.28 -8.35 15.53
N GLY A 410 23.48 -9.51 16.12
CA GLY A 410 24.39 -10.53 15.60
C GLY A 410 25.78 -10.55 16.25
N GLU A 411 26.17 -9.57 17.06
CA GLU A 411 27.35 -9.70 17.89
C GLU A 411 27.16 -10.80 18.95
N GLY A 412 28.04 -11.81 18.90
CA GLY A 412 27.98 -12.96 19.81
C GLY A 412 27.07 -14.10 19.36
N VAL A 413 26.49 -14.01 18.16
CA VAL A 413 25.78 -15.11 17.50
C VAL A 413 26.81 -16.14 17.01
N GLU A 414 26.62 -17.43 17.33
CA GLU A 414 27.53 -18.49 16.88
C GLU A 414 27.43 -18.71 15.37
N GLU A 415 28.52 -19.14 14.73
CA GLU A 415 28.57 -19.43 13.29
C GLU A 415 27.52 -20.50 12.92
N GLY A 416 26.45 -20.08 12.20
CA GLY A 416 25.32 -20.93 11.80
C GLY A 416 24.00 -20.60 12.50
N GLU A 417 23.95 -19.64 13.42
CA GLU A 417 22.70 -19.06 13.90
C GLU A 417 22.29 -17.90 13.00
N ASP A 418 21.05 -17.95 12.50
CA ASP A 418 20.50 -16.92 11.61
C ASP A 418 20.10 -15.67 12.44
N TYR A 419 20.74 -14.55 12.19
CA TYR A 419 20.24 -13.23 12.57
C TYR A 419 19.95 -12.38 11.33
N ASP A 420 19.05 -11.42 11.46
CA ASP A 420 18.57 -10.68 10.32
C ASP A 420 19.23 -9.28 10.20
N GLU A 421 20.35 -9.22 9.47
CA GLU A 421 21.10 -7.97 9.22
C GLU A 421 20.27 -6.89 8.52
N ARG A 422 19.15 -7.23 7.89
CA ARG A 422 18.28 -6.27 7.19
C ARG A 422 17.73 -5.19 8.09
N ILE A 423 17.71 -5.40 9.41
CA ILE A 423 17.24 -4.43 10.39
C ILE A 423 18.25 -3.32 10.69
N ILE A 424 19.55 -3.53 10.38
CA ILE A 424 20.61 -2.57 10.66
C ILE A 424 20.44 -1.34 9.78
N ILE A 425 20.55 -0.17 10.39
CA ILE A 425 20.44 1.14 9.73
C ILE A 425 21.79 1.86 9.79
N ASP A 426 21.95 2.89 8.97
CA ASP A 426 23.11 3.78 9.02
C ASP A 426 23.01 4.70 10.24
N GLU A 427 24.15 5.01 10.89
CA GLU A 427 24.22 5.95 12.00
C GLU A 427 23.74 7.35 11.57
N ASP A 428 24.12 7.77 10.35
CA ASP A 428 23.63 9.00 9.75
C ASP A 428 22.48 8.73 8.77
N ILE A 429 21.25 9.03 9.19
CA ILE A 429 20.04 8.87 8.37
C ILE A 429 20.16 9.57 7.01
N TYR A 430 20.93 10.66 6.91
CA TYR A 430 21.05 11.41 5.68
C TYR A 430 21.83 10.68 4.57
N ASN A 431 22.59 9.64 4.90
CA ASN A 431 23.18 8.74 3.91
C ASN A 431 22.09 7.99 3.14
N GLU A 432 21.09 7.47 3.84
CA GLU A 432 19.98 6.79 3.19
C GLU A 432 19.02 7.79 2.51
N VAL A 433 18.80 8.98 3.07
CA VAL A 433 18.06 10.06 2.40
C VAL A 433 18.69 10.39 1.06
N GLN A 434 20.02 10.57 1.03
CA GLN A 434 20.75 10.86 -0.22
C GLN A 434 20.62 9.70 -1.23
N TYR A 435 20.69 8.45 -0.77
CA TYR A 435 20.47 7.28 -1.62
C TYR A 435 19.08 7.31 -2.28
N VAL A 436 18.03 7.52 -1.48
CA VAL A 436 16.64 7.62 -1.94
C VAL A 436 16.47 8.74 -2.96
N MET A 437 16.96 9.93 -2.65
CA MET A 437 16.80 11.08 -3.53
C MET A 437 17.57 10.91 -4.85
N ASN A 438 18.76 10.30 -4.81
CA ASN A 438 19.52 9.97 -6.03
C ASN A 438 18.78 8.96 -6.91
N TRP A 439 18.14 7.98 -6.32
CA TRP A 439 17.32 7.02 -7.05
C TRP A 439 16.07 7.71 -7.61
N TYR A 440 15.35 8.45 -6.77
CA TYR A 440 14.09 9.09 -7.14
C TYR A 440 14.24 10.10 -8.27
N CYS A 441 15.22 10.99 -8.20
CA CYS A 441 15.46 11.95 -9.27
C CYS A 441 15.72 11.27 -10.63
N ARG A 442 16.47 10.16 -10.65
CA ARG A 442 16.68 9.38 -11.88
C ARG A 442 15.40 8.72 -12.36
N ASN A 443 14.61 8.11 -11.44
CA ASN A 443 13.36 7.46 -11.81
C ASN A 443 12.33 8.48 -12.30
N HIS A 444 12.21 9.62 -11.65
CA HIS A 444 11.32 10.72 -12.04
C HIS A 444 11.63 11.24 -13.46
N SER A 445 12.90 11.55 -13.75
CA SER A 445 13.30 11.98 -15.10
C SER A 445 13.05 10.90 -16.14
N HIS A 446 13.40 9.65 -15.85
CA HIS A 446 13.18 8.52 -16.76
C HIS A 446 11.68 8.27 -17.00
N LEU A 447 10.86 8.32 -15.95
CA LEU A 447 9.42 8.14 -16.06
C LEU A 447 8.77 9.26 -16.89
N THR A 448 9.21 10.51 -16.70
CA THR A 448 8.74 11.66 -17.49
C THR A 448 9.01 11.44 -18.97
N GLU A 449 10.24 11.05 -19.34
CA GLU A 449 10.58 10.74 -20.74
C GLU A 449 9.75 9.57 -21.32
N LEU A 450 9.45 8.54 -20.51
CA LEU A 450 8.65 7.41 -20.95
C LEU A 450 7.17 7.80 -21.18
N LEU A 451 6.62 8.62 -20.28
CA LEU A 451 5.20 9.01 -20.35
C LEU A 451 4.98 10.12 -21.40
N GLU A 452 5.97 10.95 -21.72
CA GLU A 452 5.89 11.84 -22.89
C GLU A 452 5.56 11.08 -24.17
N ARG A 453 6.13 9.88 -24.37
CA ARG A 453 5.82 9.03 -25.53
C ARG A 453 4.39 8.51 -25.50
N TRP A 454 3.82 8.30 -24.32
CA TRP A 454 2.41 7.90 -24.18
C TRP A 454 1.47 9.06 -24.47
N HIS A 455 1.91 10.28 -24.22
CA HIS A 455 1.17 11.51 -24.52
C HIS A 455 1.19 11.82 -26.03
N GLU A 456 2.36 11.73 -26.67
CA GLU A 456 2.53 12.04 -28.09
C GLU A 456 1.81 11.08 -29.04
N GLY A 457 1.71 9.82 -28.67
CA GLY A 457 1.05 8.76 -29.47
C GLY A 457 -0.47 8.68 -29.30
N TYR A 458 -1.09 9.53 -28.48
CA TYR A 458 -2.53 9.51 -28.31
C TYR A 458 -3.23 10.46 -29.29
N VAL A 459 -4.08 9.90 -30.12
CA VAL A 459 -5.03 10.68 -30.92
C VAL A 459 -6.38 10.57 -30.23
N ASP A 460 -6.87 11.70 -29.66
CA ASP A 460 -8.16 11.76 -28.99
C ASP A 460 -9.26 11.26 -29.95
N PRO A 461 -10.02 10.22 -29.56
CA PRO A 461 -11.14 9.74 -30.38
C PRO A 461 -12.18 10.82 -30.72
N GLU A 462 -12.32 11.85 -29.86
CA GLU A 462 -13.17 13.00 -30.16
C GLU A 462 -12.60 13.89 -31.27
N VAL A 463 -11.30 13.82 -31.54
CA VAL A 463 -10.62 14.56 -32.61
C VAL A 463 -10.61 13.78 -33.92
N ILE A 464 -10.62 12.43 -33.89
CA ILE A 464 -10.79 11.59 -35.11
C ILE A 464 -12.27 11.56 -35.46
N GLY A 465 -12.70 12.51 -36.25
CA GLY A 465 -14.04 12.56 -36.77
C GLY A 465 -14.10 12.14 -38.26
N VAL A 466 -15.32 12.14 -38.79
CA VAL A 466 -15.57 11.94 -40.23
C VAL A 466 -14.73 12.91 -41.09
N ALA A 467 -14.44 14.10 -40.57
CA ALA A 467 -13.57 15.09 -41.20
C ALA A 467 -12.14 14.58 -41.41
N THR A 468 -11.55 13.94 -40.38
CA THR A 468 -10.19 13.35 -40.45
C THR A 468 -10.15 12.24 -41.50
N ILE A 469 -11.14 11.34 -41.52
CA ILE A 469 -11.27 10.29 -42.53
C ILE A 469 -11.41 10.89 -43.91
N THR A 470 -12.16 11.98 -44.07
CA THR A 470 -12.30 12.68 -45.34
C THR A 470 -10.98 13.28 -45.83
N GLN A 471 -10.17 13.83 -44.93
CA GLN A 471 -8.83 14.35 -45.26
C GLN A 471 -7.89 13.23 -45.71
N ILE A 472 -7.91 12.05 -45.05
CA ILE A 472 -7.14 10.88 -45.53
C ILE A 472 -7.58 10.48 -46.94
N TYR A 473 -8.90 10.41 -47.22
CA TYR A 473 -9.38 10.15 -48.55
C TYR A 473 -8.92 11.19 -49.56
N ASN A 474 -8.99 12.48 -49.23
CA ASN A 474 -8.53 13.55 -50.11
C ASN A 474 -7.03 13.45 -50.41
N TYR A 475 -6.22 13.09 -49.43
CA TYR A 475 -4.78 12.83 -49.60
C TYR A 475 -4.55 11.63 -50.53
N LEU A 476 -5.22 10.51 -50.32
CA LEU A 476 -5.08 9.30 -51.10
C LEU A 476 -5.59 9.49 -52.57
N LEU A 477 -6.55 10.35 -52.75
CA LEU A 477 -7.09 10.71 -54.08
C LEU A 477 -6.26 11.79 -54.79
N GLY A 478 -5.22 12.32 -54.12
CA GLY A 478 -4.36 13.38 -54.67
C GLY A 478 -5.05 14.75 -54.77
N ILE A 479 -6.13 14.94 -54.02
CA ILE A 479 -6.85 16.22 -53.90
C ILE A 479 -6.03 17.14 -52.95
N GLU A 480 -5.50 16.58 -51.85
CA GLU A 480 -4.52 17.18 -51.00
C GLU A 480 -3.19 16.48 -51.24
N THR A 481 -2.10 17.24 -51.41
CA THR A 481 -0.79 16.70 -51.86
C THR A 481 0.31 16.90 -50.81
N GLU A 482 0.08 17.69 -49.78
CA GLU A 482 1.04 17.86 -48.68
C GLU A 482 0.89 16.74 -47.67
N TYR A 483 2.01 16.10 -47.33
CA TYR A 483 2.04 15.10 -46.27
C TYR A 483 1.70 15.76 -44.93
N ASN A 484 0.74 15.21 -44.23
CA ASN A 484 0.34 15.64 -42.91
C ASN A 484 0.42 14.43 -41.97
N GLU A 485 1.44 14.41 -41.11
CA GLU A 485 1.68 13.31 -40.14
C GLU A 485 0.47 12.98 -39.26
N LYS A 486 -0.41 13.96 -39.04
CA LYS A 486 -1.64 13.76 -38.25
C LYS A 486 -2.68 12.87 -38.93
N LEU A 487 -2.47 12.55 -40.20
CA LEU A 487 -3.35 11.64 -40.99
C LEU A 487 -2.80 10.21 -41.02
N ASP A 488 -1.57 9.98 -40.57
CA ASP A 488 -0.99 8.65 -40.34
C ASP A 488 -1.47 8.19 -38.95
N LEU A 489 -2.68 7.67 -38.91
CA LEU A 489 -3.38 7.37 -37.65
C LEU A 489 -2.85 6.11 -36.96
N ASN A 490 -2.23 5.21 -37.73
CA ASN A 490 -1.65 3.97 -37.20
C ASN A 490 -0.14 4.04 -36.98
N GLU A 491 0.47 5.22 -37.29
CA GLU A 491 1.88 5.53 -37.08
C GLU A 491 2.86 4.59 -37.80
N ASP A 492 2.46 4.04 -38.95
CA ASP A 492 3.34 3.18 -39.77
C ASP A 492 4.26 3.96 -40.71
N GLY A 493 4.20 5.30 -40.71
CA GLY A 493 4.97 6.23 -41.53
C GLY A 493 4.40 6.44 -42.94
N VAL A 494 3.22 5.87 -43.25
CA VAL A 494 2.60 5.94 -44.58
C VAL A 494 1.10 6.18 -44.47
N ILE A 495 0.61 7.31 -44.94
CA ILE A 495 -0.85 7.55 -45.03
C ILE A 495 -1.45 6.68 -46.12
N ASN A 496 -2.29 5.71 -45.71
CA ASN A 496 -2.90 4.74 -46.62
C ASN A 496 -4.29 4.26 -46.11
N SER A 497 -4.84 3.19 -46.70
CA SER A 497 -6.14 2.67 -46.29
C SER A 497 -6.16 2.04 -44.89
N ALA A 498 -4.99 1.73 -44.31
CA ALA A 498 -4.93 1.22 -42.94
C ALA A 498 -5.30 2.32 -41.93
N ASP A 499 -4.92 3.59 -42.22
CA ASP A 499 -5.31 4.74 -41.38
C ASP A 499 -6.81 5.00 -41.42
N ILE A 500 -7.43 4.81 -42.58
CA ILE A 500 -8.90 4.87 -42.70
C ILE A 500 -9.54 3.81 -41.81
N THR A 501 -9.02 2.59 -41.89
CA THR A 501 -9.54 1.47 -41.08
C THR A 501 -9.34 1.75 -39.58
N PHE A 502 -8.15 2.23 -39.21
CA PHE A 502 -7.84 2.64 -37.82
C PHE A 502 -8.80 3.74 -37.35
N GLY A 503 -8.95 4.82 -38.14
CA GLY A 503 -9.85 5.91 -37.82
C GLY A 503 -11.32 5.49 -37.67
N TYR A 504 -11.82 4.60 -38.54
CA TYR A 504 -13.17 4.04 -38.38
C TYR A 504 -13.30 3.21 -37.09
N ASN A 505 -12.30 2.39 -36.76
CA ASN A 505 -12.33 1.61 -35.53
C ASN A 505 -12.37 2.51 -34.29
N VAL A 506 -11.62 3.61 -34.30
CA VAL A 506 -11.65 4.62 -33.23
C VAL A 506 -13.03 5.29 -33.14
N ILE A 507 -13.60 5.76 -34.27
CA ILE A 507 -14.92 6.40 -34.30
C ILE A 507 -16.04 5.45 -33.85
N LEU A 508 -15.90 4.16 -34.14
CA LEU A 508 -16.91 3.14 -33.82
C LEU A 508 -16.65 2.49 -32.46
N GLY A 509 -15.58 2.87 -31.76
CA GLY A 509 -15.20 2.29 -30.46
C GLY A 509 -14.77 0.82 -30.57
N GLN A 510 -14.18 0.41 -31.70
CA GLN A 510 -13.73 -0.96 -31.97
C GLN A 510 -12.22 -1.11 -31.83
#